data_0cbdf7d249c9b131203e5ac6c8085351
#
_entry.id   0cbdf7d249c9b131203e5ac6c8085351
#
_cell.length_a   1.000
_cell.length_b   1.000
_cell.length_c   1.000
_cell.angle_alpha   90.00
_cell.angle_beta   90.00
_cell.angle_gamma   90.00
#
_symmetry.space_group_name_H-M   'P 1'
#
loop_
_entity.id
_entity.type
_entity.pdbx_description
1 polymer ?
#
loop_
_entity_poly.entity_id
_entity_poly.type
_entity_poly.pdbx_seq_one_letter_code
_entity_poly.pdbx_strand_id
1 'polypeptide(L)'
;MPEQDKKILDKSDKLHEESLVVDLHNHPTLKASLFSRNLKERNKKWLSTLFREKFWPLTTRSNFPSVKQGGVNVLLSTVHVPELQWADHVKLIKWMLWLYSSVREKYFDPPYFDITMVMMDEIERQVEEQEGFQFAKRVNEIDEIINEGNICLLHSIEGAHSLQGEVSGKLMRQEEGSPAEVEGEIMGNLEKLYERGVIYLTLAHFYPNQVVSPVFPYPDYGLKHTGREIIKEWDMTEGLTP
;
A
#
# COMPACT_ATOMS: atom_id res chain seq x y z
N MET A 1 -11.01 -3.59 -37.29
CA MET A 1 -10.70 -2.31 -36.66
C MET A 1 -10.53 -1.31 -37.80
N PRO A 2 -11.19 -0.14 -37.75
CA PRO A 2 -11.02 0.91 -38.75
C PRO A 2 -9.54 1.35 -38.85
N GLU A 3 -9.08 1.78 -40.02
CA GLU A 3 -7.69 2.19 -40.25
C GLU A 3 -7.29 3.39 -39.38
N GLN A 4 -8.24 4.26 -39.08
CA GLN A 4 -8.04 5.41 -38.20
C GLN A 4 -7.73 4.98 -36.75
N ASP A 5 -8.43 3.96 -36.24
CA ASP A 5 -8.18 3.40 -34.90
C ASP A 5 -6.80 2.76 -34.81
N LYS A 6 -6.38 2.07 -35.89
CA LYS A 6 -5.04 1.48 -35.96
C LYS A 6 -3.94 2.55 -35.88
N LYS A 7 -4.08 3.66 -36.62
CA LYS A 7 -3.13 4.78 -36.57
C LYS A 7 -3.07 5.46 -35.20
N ILE A 8 -4.19 5.52 -34.48
CA ILE A 8 -4.24 6.07 -33.11
C ILE A 8 -3.48 5.13 -32.16
N LEU A 9 -3.72 3.82 -32.25
CA LEU A 9 -3.02 2.83 -31.44
C LEU A 9 -1.51 2.85 -31.70
N ASP A 10 -1.08 2.83 -32.96
CA ASP A 10 0.34 2.89 -33.33
C ASP A 10 1.03 4.16 -32.77
N LYS A 11 0.34 5.30 -32.75
CA LYS A 11 0.86 6.53 -32.14
C LYS A 11 0.91 6.46 -30.61
N SER A 12 -0.09 5.85 -30.01
CA SER A 12 -0.16 5.65 -28.57
C SER A 12 0.97 4.73 -28.09
N ASP A 13 1.16 3.62 -28.79
CA ASP A 13 2.22 2.65 -28.48
C ASP A 13 3.59 3.30 -28.60
N LYS A 14 3.84 4.04 -29.68
CA LYS A 14 5.09 4.77 -29.89
C LYS A 14 5.31 5.82 -28.78
N LEU A 15 4.30 6.62 -28.41
CA LEU A 15 4.42 7.60 -27.33
C LEU A 15 4.74 6.92 -26.00
N HIS A 16 4.12 5.78 -25.74
CA HIS A 16 4.36 5.01 -24.52
C HIS A 16 5.80 4.45 -24.48
N GLU A 17 6.30 3.90 -25.59
CA GLU A 17 7.66 3.39 -25.73
C GLU A 17 8.73 4.50 -25.58
N GLU A 18 8.44 5.72 -26.06
CA GLU A 18 9.35 6.87 -25.99
C GLU A 18 9.26 7.65 -24.66
N SER A 19 8.31 7.30 -23.77
CA SER A 19 8.05 8.02 -22.53
C SER A 19 8.63 7.28 -21.33
N LEU A 20 9.05 8.05 -20.31
CA LEU A 20 9.29 7.52 -18.98
C LEU A 20 7.94 7.28 -18.28
N VAL A 21 7.60 6.02 -18.06
CA VAL A 21 6.33 5.64 -17.43
C VAL A 21 6.51 5.42 -15.94
N VAL A 22 5.83 6.22 -15.14
CA VAL A 22 5.88 6.17 -13.67
C VAL A 22 4.52 5.79 -13.11
N ASP A 23 4.43 4.66 -12.41
CA ASP A 23 3.25 4.27 -11.64
C ASP A 23 3.43 4.74 -10.19
N LEU A 24 2.66 5.75 -9.80
CA LEU A 24 2.80 6.42 -8.50
C LEU A 24 2.11 5.68 -7.34
N HIS A 25 1.32 4.65 -7.61
CA HIS A 25 0.58 3.96 -6.55
C HIS A 25 0.20 2.54 -6.94
N ASN A 26 0.94 1.58 -6.45
CA ASN A 26 0.70 0.18 -6.75
C ASN A 26 0.96 -0.69 -5.52
N HIS A 27 0.10 -1.68 -5.27
CA HIS A 27 0.17 -2.57 -4.10
C HIS A 27 0.65 -4.00 -4.45
N PRO A 28 1.88 -4.22 -4.87
CA PRO A 28 2.38 -5.57 -5.10
C PRO A 28 2.48 -6.35 -3.77
N THR A 29 2.82 -5.66 -2.69
CA THR A 29 3.05 -6.25 -1.35
C THR A 29 1.79 -6.85 -0.74
N LEU A 30 0.63 -6.21 -0.90
CA LEU A 30 -0.60 -6.60 -0.20
C LEU A 30 -0.97 -8.07 -0.45
N LYS A 31 -0.96 -8.50 -1.70
CA LYS A 31 -1.30 -9.89 -2.04
C LYS A 31 -0.13 -10.86 -1.88
N ALA A 32 1.09 -10.39 -2.06
CA ALA A 32 2.28 -11.17 -1.78
C ALA A 32 2.30 -11.58 -0.31
N SER A 33 2.08 -10.65 0.60
CA SER A 33 2.10 -10.89 2.03
C SER A 33 0.86 -11.63 2.53
N LEU A 34 -0.35 -11.13 2.26
CA LEU A 34 -1.58 -11.74 2.80
C LEU A 34 -1.86 -13.15 2.28
N PHE A 35 -1.51 -13.44 1.03
CA PHE A 35 -1.83 -14.71 0.37
C PHE A 35 -0.60 -15.49 -0.06
N SER A 36 0.58 -15.13 0.42
CA SER A 36 1.88 -15.76 0.07
C SER A 36 2.04 -15.91 -1.45
N ARG A 37 1.72 -14.85 -2.20
CA ARG A 37 1.77 -14.87 -3.67
C ARG A 37 3.17 -14.55 -4.16
N ASN A 38 3.66 -15.38 -5.07
CA ASN A 38 4.87 -15.10 -5.81
C ASN A 38 4.56 -14.11 -6.93
N LEU A 39 5.24 -12.95 -6.95
CA LEU A 39 5.08 -11.92 -7.97
C LEU A 39 5.80 -12.23 -9.27
N LYS A 40 6.67 -13.25 -9.31
CA LYS A 40 7.36 -13.72 -10.52
C LYS A 40 6.43 -14.40 -11.52
N GLU A 41 5.28 -14.89 -11.05
CA GLU A 41 4.34 -15.64 -11.86
C GLU A 41 3.09 -14.85 -12.17
N ARG A 42 2.64 -14.92 -13.42
CA ARG A 42 1.25 -14.57 -13.75
C ARG A 42 0.31 -15.57 -13.08
N ASN A 43 -0.90 -15.09 -12.76
CA ASN A 43 -1.95 -15.96 -12.23
C ASN A 43 -2.06 -17.25 -13.07
N LYS A 44 -2.23 -18.39 -12.38
CA LYS A 44 -2.40 -19.68 -13.06
C LYS A 44 -3.60 -19.58 -14.03
N LYS A 45 -3.38 -19.96 -15.28
CA LYS A 45 -4.38 -19.85 -16.38
C LYS A 45 -5.74 -20.46 -16.01
N TRP A 46 -5.79 -21.57 -15.25
CA TRP A 46 -7.02 -22.22 -14.86
C TRP A 46 -7.89 -21.34 -13.92
N LEU A 47 -7.28 -20.55 -13.02
CA LEU A 47 -8.00 -19.61 -12.16
C LEU A 47 -8.58 -18.45 -12.97
N SER A 48 -7.84 -17.92 -13.94
CA SER A 48 -8.31 -16.85 -14.81
C SER A 48 -9.45 -17.33 -15.73
N THR A 49 -9.41 -18.59 -16.18
CA THR A 49 -10.46 -19.20 -17.02
C THR A 49 -11.73 -19.47 -16.20
N LEU A 50 -11.58 -19.99 -14.97
CA LEU A 50 -12.71 -20.33 -14.12
C LEU A 50 -13.47 -19.08 -13.60
N PHE A 51 -12.76 -18.00 -13.33
CA PHE A 51 -13.33 -16.77 -12.77
C PHE A 51 -13.32 -15.58 -13.75
N ARG A 52 -13.07 -15.81 -15.04
CA ARG A 52 -13.03 -14.78 -16.11
C ARG A 52 -12.18 -13.55 -15.74
N GLU A 53 -11.00 -13.76 -15.18
CA GLU A 53 -10.06 -12.70 -14.74
C GLU A 53 -10.65 -11.60 -13.82
N LYS A 54 -11.96 -11.64 -13.60
CA LYS A 54 -12.69 -10.61 -12.86
C LYS A 54 -12.77 -10.87 -11.35
N PHE A 55 -12.38 -12.07 -10.90
CA PHE A 55 -12.48 -12.37 -9.48
C PHE A 55 -11.27 -11.81 -8.74
N TRP A 56 -11.44 -10.59 -8.33
CA TRP A 56 -10.47 -9.71 -7.71
C TRP A 56 -9.64 -10.30 -6.53
N PRO A 57 -10.18 -11.06 -5.57
CA PRO A 57 -9.40 -11.54 -4.43
C PRO A 57 -8.28 -12.52 -4.80
N LEU A 58 -8.45 -13.29 -5.88
CA LEU A 58 -7.53 -14.38 -6.23
C LEU A 58 -6.53 -14.02 -7.34
N THR A 59 -6.66 -12.85 -7.96
CA THR A 59 -5.77 -12.42 -9.04
C THR A 59 -4.76 -11.38 -8.58
N THR A 60 -3.50 -11.55 -8.96
CA THR A 60 -2.44 -10.55 -8.75
C THR A 60 -2.18 -9.82 -10.06
N ARG A 61 -2.63 -8.57 -10.15
CA ARG A 61 -2.43 -7.74 -11.35
C ARG A 61 -1.06 -7.07 -11.35
N SER A 62 -0.56 -6.73 -10.18
CA SER A 62 0.75 -6.10 -9.94
C SER A 62 1.85 -7.15 -9.79
N ASN A 63 1.97 -8.06 -10.76
CA ASN A 63 3.07 -9.02 -10.82
C ASN A 63 4.17 -8.52 -11.77
N PHE A 64 5.40 -8.96 -11.56
CA PHE A 64 6.57 -8.51 -12.33
C PHE A 64 6.39 -8.69 -13.86
N PRO A 65 5.91 -9.82 -14.38
CA PRO A 65 5.65 -9.95 -15.82
C PRO A 65 4.64 -8.93 -16.36
N SER A 66 3.61 -8.56 -15.58
CA SER A 66 2.61 -7.57 -16.01
C SER A 66 3.18 -6.16 -15.98
N VAL A 67 3.94 -5.80 -14.96
CA VAL A 67 4.64 -4.51 -14.84
C VAL A 67 5.60 -4.33 -16.01
N LYS A 68 6.43 -5.35 -16.30
CA LYS A 68 7.36 -5.33 -17.43
C LYS A 68 6.65 -5.22 -18.76
N GLN A 69 5.56 -5.99 -18.97
CA GLN A 69 4.75 -5.91 -20.20
C GLN A 69 4.07 -4.55 -20.36
N GLY A 70 3.71 -3.90 -19.26
CA GLY A 70 3.13 -2.55 -19.25
C GLY A 70 4.12 -1.43 -19.53
N GLY A 71 5.41 -1.73 -19.73
CA GLY A 71 6.44 -0.72 -20.03
C GLY A 71 6.67 0.28 -18.89
N VAL A 72 6.38 -0.11 -17.66
CA VAL A 72 6.61 0.75 -16.47
C VAL A 72 8.11 0.82 -16.20
N ASN A 73 8.65 2.03 -16.03
CA ASN A 73 10.06 2.27 -15.73
C ASN A 73 10.27 2.50 -14.23
N VAL A 74 9.35 3.20 -13.58
CA VAL A 74 9.40 3.47 -12.14
C VAL A 74 8.07 3.06 -11.50
N LEU A 75 8.14 2.31 -10.41
CA LEU A 75 6.99 1.79 -9.69
C LEU A 75 7.07 2.17 -8.20
N LEU A 76 6.13 2.97 -7.69
CA LEU A 76 5.96 3.13 -6.26
C LEU A 76 5.31 1.86 -5.69
N SER A 77 6.13 1.06 -5.04
CA SER A 77 5.71 -0.15 -4.34
C SER A 77 5.10 0.23 -2.98
N THR A 78 3.79 0.41 -2.99
CA THR A 78 3.06 0.87 -1.82
C THR A 78 2.79 -0.28 -0.86
N VAL A 79 3.29 -0.15 0.36
CA VAL A 79 2.95 -1.02 1.47
C VAL A 79 1.73 -0.46 2.18
N HIS A 80 0.70 -1.28 2.27
CA HIS A 80 -0.51 -0.99 3.01
C HIS A 80 -0.78 -2.12 3.99
N VAL A 81 -0.72 -1.81 5.28
CA VAL A 81 -1.13 -2.73 6.33
C VAL A 81 -2.64 -2.61 6.51
N PRO A 82 -3.39 -3.72 6.39
CA PRO A 82 -4.83 -3.66 6.58
C PRO A 82 -5.21 -3.21 7.99
N GLU A 83 -6.09 -2.24 8.09
CA GLU A 83 -6.58 -1.76 9.39
C GLU A 83 -7.50 -2.79 10.05
N LEU A 84 -7.37 -2.96 11.37
CA LEU A 84 -8.19 -3.88 12.19
C LEU A 84 -9.69 -3.65 12.00
N GLN A 85 -10.09 -2.39 11.83
CA GLN A 85 -11.47 -1.99 11.59
C GLN A 85 -12.08 -2.65 10.35
N TRP A 86 -11.25 -2.96 9.32
CA TRP A 86 -11.72 -3.74 8.19
C TRP A 86 -12.15 -5.15 8.58
N ALA A 87 -11.40 -5.78 9.45
CA ALA A 87 -11.72 -7.12 9.95
C ALA A 87 -13.06 -7.14 10.68
N ASP A 88 -13.39 -6.05 11.38
CA ASP A 88 -14.59 -5.99 12.21
C ASP A 88 -15.84 -5.49 11.46
N HIS A 89 -15.68 -4.58 10.52
CA HIS A 89 -16.81 -3.90 9.88
C HIS A 89 -17.19 -4.48 8.50
N VAL A 90 -16.24 -5.07 7.75
CA VAL A 90 -16.55 -5.65 6.44
C VAL A 90 -16.93 -7.11 6.59
N LYS A 91 -18.23 -7.42 6.52
CA LYS A 91 -18.78 -8.78 6.74
C LYS A 91 -18.08 -9.88 5.95
N LEU A 92 -17.72 -9.61 4.69
CA LEU A 92 -17.01 -10.57 3.85
C LEU A 92 -15.58 -10.81 4.36
N ILE A 93 -14.88 -9.75 4.74
CA ILE A 93 -13.52 -9.84 5.30
C ILE A 93 -13.57 -10.54 6.64
N LYS A 94 -14.51 -10.17 7.51
CA LYS A 94 -14.72 -10.83 8.81
C LYS A 94 -14.93 -12.32 8.67
N TRP A 95 -15.78 -12.74 7.74
CA TRP A 95 -16.02 -14.17 7.44
C TRP A 95 -14.75 -14.85 6.89
N MET A 96 -14.06 -14.22 5.96
CA MET A 96 -12.82 -14.75 5.40
C MET A 96 -11.73 -14.88 6.46
N LEU A 97 -11.55 -13.90 7.34
CA LEU A 97 -10.57 -13.94 8.42
C LEU A 97 -10.95 -14.90 9.55
N TRP A 98 -12.23 -15.20 9.72
CA TRP A 98 -12.66 -16.28 10.61
C TRP A 98 -12.19 -17.65 10.09
N LEU A 99 -12.21 -17.87 8.78
CA LEU A 99 -11.68 -19.08 8.15
C LEU A 99 -10.14 -19.14 8.15
N TYR A 100 -9.48 -18.00 8.16
CA TYR A 100 -8.03 -17.84 8.11
C TYR A 100 -7.52 -17.01 9.30
N SER A 101 -7.72 -17.51 10.53
CA SER A 101 -7.34 -16.79 11.75
C SER A 101 -5.87 -16.40 11.80
N SER A 102 -4.97 -17.23 11.26
CA SER A 102 -3.54 -16.94 11.17
C SER A 102 -3.21 -15.69 10.30
N VAL A 103 -4.02 -15.40 9.29
CA VAL A 103 -3.88 -14.16 8.49
C VAL A 103 -4.34 -12.96 9.30
N ARG A 104 -5.40 -13.10 10.09
CA ARG A 104 -5.87 -12.04 10.99
C ARG A 104 -4.78 -11.69 12.00
N GLU A 105 -4.30 -12.67 12.75
CA GLU A 105 -3.27 -12.50 13.79
C GLU A 105 -1.98 -11.89 13.23
N LYS A 106 -1.59 -12.29 12.02
CA LYS A 106 -0.34 -11.84 11.41
C LYS A 106 -0.40 -10.44 10.79
N TYR A 107 -1.57 -10.01 10.26
CA TYR A 107 -1.64 -8.81 9.41
C TYR A 107 -2.70 -7.78 9.82
N PHE A 108 -3.55 -8.07 10.80
CA PHE A 108 -4.62 -7.16 11.20
C PHE A 108 -4.51 -6.70 12.65
N ASP A 109 -3.75 -7.40 13.48
CA ASP A 109 -3.59 -7.02 14.89
C ASP A 109 -2.31 -6.20 15.07
N PRO A 110 -2.36 -5.04 15.76
CA PRO A 110 -1.17 -4.25 16.06
C PRO A 110 -0.11 -5.09 16.80
N PRO A 111 1.17 -4.76 16.67
CA PRO A 111 1.74 -3.50 16.18
C PRO A 111 1.86 -3.43 14.66
N TYR A 112 1.28 -2.39 14.06
CA TYR A 112 1.27 -2.22 12.59
C TYR A 112 2.65 -1.94 12.00
N PHE A 113 3.54 -1.29 12.77
CA PHE A 113 4.90 -1.03 12.30
C PHE A 113 5.66 -2.31 12.00
N ASP A 114 5.56 -3.32 12.87
CA ASP A 114 6.22 -4.61 12.66
C ASP A 114 5.67 -5.32 11.42
N ILE A 115 4.36 -5.24 11.21
CA ILE A 115 3.71 -5.78 10.01
C ILE A 115 4.22 -5.04 8.76
N THR A 116 4.36 -3.72 8.82
CA THR A 116 4.92 -2.90 7.73
C THR A 116 6.32 -3.37 7.37
N MET A 117 7.18 -3.58 8.37
CA MET A 117 8.55 -4.06 8.16
C MET A 117 8.58 -5.45 7.51
N VAL A 118 7.75 -6.38 7.99
CA VAL A 118 7.63 -7.73 7.39
C VAL A 118 7.15 -7.67 5.94
N MET A 119 6.21 -6.77 5.62
CA MET A 119 5.74 -6.61 4.25
C MET A 119 6.81 -5.99 3.34
N MET A 120 7.62 -5.08 3.85
CA MET A 120 8.77 -4.51 3.13
C MET A 120 9.83 -5.60 2.87
N ASP A 121 10.18 -6.40 3.88
CA ASP A 121 11.13 -7.50 3.73
C ASP A 121 10.68 -8.48 2.64
N GLU A 122 9.41 -8.82 2.62
CA GLU A 122 8.88 -9.76 1.62
C GLU A 122 8.98 -9.24 0.19
N ILE A 123 8.66 -7.96 -0.05
CA ILE A 123 8.77 -7.41 -1.41
C ILE A 123 10.24 -7.23 -1.83
N GLU A 124 11.11 -6.76 -0.93
CA GLU A 124 12.54 -6.65 -1.20
C GLU A 124 13.14 -7.99 -1.58
N ARG A 125 12.85 -9.03 -0.81
CA ARG A 125 13.29 -10.40 -1.12
C ARG A 125 12.81 -10.87 -2.49
N GLN A 126 11.55 -10.61 -2.87
CA GLN A 126 11.05 -11.01 -4.18
C GLN A 126 11.69 -10.22 -5.33
N VAL A 127 12.03 -8.95 -5.10
CA VAL A 127 12.74 -8.10 -6.08
C VAL A 127 14.19 -8.56 -6.23
N GLU A 128 14.91 -8.82 -5.13
CA GLU A 128 16.29 -9.31 -5.17
C GLU A 128 16.44 -10.62 -5.95
N GLU A 129 15.41 -11.47 -5.89
CA GLU A 129 15.37 -12.73 -6.63
C GLU A 129 14.88 -12.58 -8.09
N GLN A 130 14.59 -11.37 -8.56
CA GLN A 130 13.98 -11.10 -9.87
C GLN A 130 14.87 -10.22 -10.74
N GLU A 131 15.37 -10.75 -11.84
CA GLU A 131 16.13 -9.95 -12.82
C GLU A 131 15.28 -8.85 -13.46
N GLY A 132 15.89 -7.69 -13.64
CA GLY A 132 15.28 -6.54 -14.29
C GLY A 132 14.43 -5.68 -13.36
N PHE A 133 14.57 -5.84 -12.04
CA PHE A 133 13.92 -5.05 -11.03
C PHE A 133 14.89 -4.71 -9.90
N GLN A 134 14.86 -3.47 -9.43
CA GLN A 134 15.75 -3.02 -8.36
C GLN A 134 15.08 -1.92 -7.54
N PHE A 135 15.29 -1.92 -6.22
CA PHE A 135 14.89 -0.82 -5.35
C PHE A 135 15.94 0.30 -5.37
N ALA A 136 15.48 1.55 -5.55
CA ALA A 136 16.26 2.72 -5.23
C ALA A 136 15.91 3.21 -3.82
N LYS A 137 16.94 3.54 -3.04
CA LYS A 137 16.83 4.15 -1.71
C LYS A 137 17.09 5.66 -1.75
N ARG A 138 17.67 6.15 -2.84
CA ARG A 138 18.05 7.55 -3.04
C ARG A 138 17.73 8.00 -4.46
N VAL A 139 17.50 9.29 -4.62
CA VAL A 139 17.09 9.88 -5.91
C VAL A 139 18.12 9.64 -7.01
N ASN A 140 19.41 9.73 -6.72
CA ASN A 140 20.46 9.51 -7.70
C ASN A 140 20.54 8.07 -8.23
N GLU A 141 20.02 7.09 -7.51
CA GLU A 141 20.01 5.68 -7.92
C GLU A 141 18.93 5.41 -8.98
N ILE A 142 17.89 6.25 -9.08
CA ILE A 142 16.75 6.06 -10.00
C ILE A 142 17.24 6.03 -11.44
N ASP A 143 18.01 7.04 -11.86
CA ASP A 143 18.50 7.16 -13.22
C ASP A 143 19.51 6.04 -13.55
N GLU A 144 20.34 5.64 -12.59
CA GLU A 144 21.30 4.55 -12.75
C GLU A 144 20.57 3.23 -13.04
N ILE A 145 19.57 2.89 -12.23
CA ILE A 145 18.75 1.67 -12.37
C ILE A 145 18.05 1.63 -13.72
N ILE A 146 17.46 2.75 -14.14
CA ILE A 146 16.73 2.84 -15.42
C ILE A 146 17.72 2.71 -16.61
N ASN A 147 18.88 3.35 -16.52
CA ASN A 147 19.90 3.30 -17.56
C ASN A 147 20.53 1.90 -17.73
N GLU A 148 20.53 1.09 -16.68
CA GLU A 148 20.90 -0.32 -16.71
C GLU A 148 19.82 -1.21 -17.34
N GLY A 149 18.65 -0.65 -17.67
CA GLY A 149 17.50 -1.36 -18.25
C GLY A 149 16.64 -2.08 -17.20
N ASN A 150 16.79 -1.74 -15.94
CA ASN A 150 15.99 -2.28 -14.85
C ASN A 150 14.76 -1.38 -14.59
N ILE A 151 13.71 -1.99 -14.05
CA ILE A 151 12.56 -1.28 -13.52
C ILE A 151 12.90 -0.85 -12.09
N CYS A 152 12.84 0.46 -11.86
CA CYS A 152 13.12 1.05 -10.56
C CYS A 152 11.90 0.96 -9.64
N LEU A 153 12.05 0.36 -8.47
CA LEU A 153 11.04 0.37 -7.42
C LEU A 153 11.41 1.39 -6.34
N LEU A 154 10.38 2.05 -5.81
CA LEU A 154 10.51 2.99 -4.71
C LEU A 154 9.53 2.59 -3.61
N HIS A 155 9.98 2.55 -2.37
CA HIS A 155 9.07 2.29 -1.26
C HIS A 155 8.15 3.47 -0.98
N SER A 156 6.87 3.18 -0.86
CA SER A 156 5.87 4.10 -0.33
C SER A 156 4.97 3.40 0.70
N ILE A 157 4.41 4.16 1.60
CA ILE A 157 3.55 3.66 2.67
C ILE A 157 2.17 4.33 2.57
N GLU A 158 1.13 3.54 2.68
CA GLU A 158 -0.24 4.04 2.69
C GLU A 158 -0.88 3.89 4.07
N GLY A 159 -1.11 5.04 4.71
CA GLY A 159 -1.70 5.17 6.02
C GLY A 159 -0.67 5.28 7.15
N ALA A 160 -0.71 6.39 7.89
CA ALA A 160 0.20 6.63 9.02
C ALA A 160 -0.02 5.65 10.20
N HIS A 161 -1.09 4.84 10.18
CA HIS A 161 -1.22 3.71 11.12
C HIS A 161 -0.06 2.73 11.00
N SER A 162 0.57 2.63 9.82
CA SER A 162 1.79 1.84 9.60
C SER A 162 3.00 2.28 10.44
N LEU A 163 2.96 3.46 11.06
CA LEU A 163 3.96 3.96 12.02
C LEU A 163 3.69 3.51 13.46
N GLN A 164 2.50 2.97 13.73
CA GLN A 164 2.06 2.61 15.07
C GLN A 164 2.68 1.29 15.50
N GLY A 165 3.51 1.35 16.53
CA GLY A 165 4.18 0.20 17.11
C GLY A 165 3.46 -0.32 18.37
N GLU A 166 4.23 -0.82 19.33
CA GLU A 166 3.71 -1.46 20.53
C GLU A 166 3.04 -0.45 21.48
N VAL A 167 3.63 0.73 21.68
CA VAL A 167 3.08 1.78 22.56
C VAL A 167 1.74 2.28 22.03
N SER A 168 1.68 2.59 20.74
CA SER A 168 0.43 2.96 20.07
C SER A 168 -0.61 1.85 20.16
N GLY A 169 -0.20 0.60 19.99
CA GLY A 169 -1.07 -0.57 20.13
C GLY A 169 -1.66 -0.72 21.54
N LYS A 170 -0.88 -0.49 22.59
CA LYS A 170 -1.36 -0.49 23.98
C LYS A 170 -2.38 0.61 24.21
N LEU A 171 -2.11 1.84 23.76
CA LEU A 171 -3.03 2.95 23.87
C LEU A 171 -4.35 2.69 23.12
N MET A 172 -4.30 2.10 21.93
CA MET A 172 -5.51 1.70 21.18
C MET A 172 -6.37 0.67 21.93
N ARG A 173 -5.74 -0.22 22.70
CA ARG A 173 -6.43 -1.21 23.55
C ARG A 173 -6.84 -0.65 24.91
N GLN A 174 -6.66 0.65 25.16
CA GLN A 174 -6.91 1.31 26.45
C GLN A 174 -6.05 0.74 27.59
N GLU A 175 -4.87 0.27 27.27
CA GLU A 175 -3.82 -0.16 28.19
C GLU A 175 -2.93 1.05 28.57
N GLU A 176 -1.79 0.78 29.18
CA GLU A 176 -0.84 1.83 29.56
C GLU A 176 -0.21 2.52 28.32
N GLY A 177 -0.01 3.81 28.39
CA GLY A 177 0.65 4.64 27.37
C GLY A 177 0.26 6.11 27.49
N SER A 178 1.18 6.99 27.13
CA SER A 178 0.93 8.43 27.09
C SER A 178 1.02 8.98 25.66
N PRO A 179 0.35 10.09 25.34
CA PRO A 179 0.48 10.73 24.03
C PRO A 179 1.92 11.06 23.64
N ALA A 180 2.78 11.46 24.59
CA ALA A 180 4.18 11.77 24.32
C ALA A 180 5.00 10.52 23.96
N GLU A 181 4.72 9.37 24.57
CA GLU A 181 5.36 8.11 24.22
C GLU A 181 4.94 7.64 22.83
N VAL A 182 3.65 7.80 22.46
CA VAL A 182 3.15 7.50 21.13
C VAL A 182 3.79 8.40 20.07
N GLU A 183 3.92 9.70 20.34
CA GLU A 183 4.60 10.64 19.45
C GLU A 183 6.06 10.23 19.23
N GLY A 184 6.78 9.90 20.30
CA GLY A 184 8.16 9.42 20.23
C GLY A 184 8.30 8.13 19.42
N GLU A 185 7.39 7.19 19.59
CA GLU A 185 7.35 5.95 18.80
C GLU A 185 7.12 6.23 17.31
N ILE A 186 6.12 7.03 16.98
CA ILE A 186 5.77 7.39 15.59
C ILE A 186 6.93 8.09 14.89
N MET A 187 7.56 9.06 15.55
CA MET A 187 8.71 9.78 14.99
C MET A 187 9.91 8.85 14.79
N GLY A 188 10.22 8.00 15.76
CA GLY A 188 11.32 7.03 15.61
C GLY A 188 11.05 5.99 14.52
N ASN A 189 9.81 5.58 14.35
CA ASN A 189 9.42 4.65 13.29
C ASN A 189 9.42 5.32 11.90
N LEU A 190 9.05 6.59 11.81
CA LEU A 190 9.17 7.38 10.58
C LEU A 190 10.65 7.51 10.14
N GLU A 191 11.56 7.77 11.09
CA GLU A 191 12.98 7.83 10.81
C GLU A 191 13.52 6.50 10.26
N LYS A 192 13.16 5.38 10.87
CA LYS A 192 13.54 4.04 10.38
C LYS A 192 13.04 3.78 8.95
N LEU A 193 11.80 4.18 8.63
CA LEU A 193 11.26 4.04 7.27
C LEU A 193 12.01 4.95 6.27
N TYR A 194 12.34 6.17 6.67
CA TYR A 194 13.14 7.08 5.85
C TYR A 194 14.54 6.51 5.57
N GLU A 195 15.24 6.01 6.59
CA GLU A 195 16.54 5.35 6.43
C GLU A 195 16.49 4.14 5.51
N ARG A 196 15.34 3.42 5.50
CA ARG A 196 15.12 2.29 4.62
C ARG A 196 14.78 2.68 3.18
N GLY A 197 14.61 3.97 2.89
CA GLY A 197 14.36 4.48 1.55
C GLY A 197 12.88 4.68 1.21
N VAL A 198 12.01 4.80 2.20
CA VAL A 198 10.62 5.22 1.96
C VAL A 198 10.61 6.69 1.57
N ILE A 199 10.06 6.97 0.39
CA ILE A 199 10.05 8.33 -0.20
C ILE A 199 8.69 9.02 -0.09
N TYR A 200 7.64 8.27 0.19
CA TYR A 200 6.27 8.77 0.21
C TYR A 200 5.45 8.06 1.29
N LEU A 201 4.70 8.85 2.04
CA LEU A 201 3.78 8.39 3.08
C LEU A 201 2.44 9.11 2.95
N THR A 202 1.37 8.37 2.72
CA THR A 202 0.00 8.89 2.84
C THR A 202 -0.41 8.86 4.31
N LEU A 203 -0.77 9.99 4.90
CA LEU A 203 -1.11 10.05 6.33
C LEU A 203 -2.46 9.43 6.62
N ALA A 204 -3.51 9.90 5.92
CA ALA A 204 -4.86 9.40 6.09
C ALA A 204 -5.14 8.25 5.10
N HIS A 205 -5.81 7.20 5.57
CA HIS A 205 -6.37 6.17 4.71
C HIS A 205 -7.87 6.04 4.99
N PHE A 206 -8.39 4.89 5.36
CA PHE A 206 -9.83 4.70 5.56
C PHE A 206 -10.31 5.00 6.97
N TYR A 207 -9.46 4.78 7.96
CA TYR A 207 -9.82 4.90 9.38
C TYR A 207 -8.92 5.90 10.09
N PRO A 208 -9.41 6.50 11.19
CA PRO A 208 -8.57 7.32 12.07
C PRO A 208 -7.38 6.52 12.60
N ASN A 209 -6.25 7.18 12.68
CA ASN A 209 -5.05 6.66 13.31
C ASN A 209 -4.50 7.71 14.30
N GLN A 210 -3.39 7.43 14.99
CA GLN A 210 -2.84 8.33 16.01
C GLN A 210 -2.26 9.64 15.43
N VAL A 211 -2.14 9.75 14.12
CA VAL A 211 -1.57 10.93 13.43
C VAL A 211 -2.68 11.81 12.85
N VAL A 212 -3.70 11.17 12.25
CA VAL A 212 -4.72 11.89 11.47
C VAL A 212 -6.03 11.11 11.39
N SER A 213 -7.13 11.84 11.17
CA SER A 213 -8.42 11.27 10.85
C SER A 213 -8.82 11.64 9.42
N PRO A 214 -9.30 10.68 8.61
CA PRO A 214 -9.84 10.98 7.29
C PRO A 214 -11.15 11.74 7.38
N VAL A 215 -11.33 12.75 6.54
CA VAL A 215 -12.57 13.57 6.51
C VAL A 215 -13.76 12.77 5.99
N PHE A 216 -13.51 11.92 4.99
CA PHE A 216 -14.51 11.03 4.40
C PHE A 216 -14.01 9.58 4.44
N PRO A 217 -14.16 8.90 5.57
CA PRO A 217 -13.75 7.52 5.67
C PRO A 217 -14.61 6.63 4.76
N TYR A 218 -13.97 5.73 4.06
CA TYR A 218 -14.64 4.74 3.20
C TYR A 218 -14.36 3.32 3.73
N PRO A 219 -15.35 2.47 3.72
CA PRO A 219 -16.78 2.69 3.51
C PRO A 219 -17.42 3.42 4.69
N ASP A 220 -18.62 3.97 4.51
CA ASP A 220 -19.36 4.83 5.44
C ASP A 220 -19.76 4.11 6.75
N TYR A 221 -18.76 3.59 7.46
CA TYR A 221 -18.92 2.84 8.69
C TYR A 221 -18.76 3.75 9.90
N GLY A 222 -19.85 4.11 10.53
CA GLY A 222 -19.85 4.63 11.92
C GLY A 222 -19.01 5.88 12.19
N LEU A 223 -18.09 6.20 11.30
CA LEU A 223 -17.15 7.32 11.36
C LEU A 223 -17.80 8.66 11.01
N LYS A 224 -19.07 8.67 10.61
CA LYS A 224 -19.88 9.88 10.60
C LYS A 224 -19.76 10.67 11.91
N HIS A 225 -19.47 9.98 12.99
CA HIS A 225 -19.26 10.58 14.30
C HIS A 225 -17.83 11.05 14.49
N THR A 226 -16.82 10.23 14.22
CA THR A 226 -15.43 10.54 14.60
C THR A 226 -14.87 11.73 13.82
N GLY A 227 -15.02 11.80 12.51
CA GLY A 227 -14.58 12.97 11.73
C GLY A 227 -15.33 14.25 12.11
N ARG A 228 -16.64 14.17 12.38
CA ARG A 228 -17.45 15.32 12.83
C ARG A 228 -17.19 15.70 14.28
N GLU A 229 -16.89 14.77 15.15
CA GLU A 229 -16.54 15.01 16.54
C GLU A 229 -15.16 15.65 16.65
N ILE A 230 -14.15 15.15 15.93
CA ILE A 230 -12.81 15.75 15.87
C ILE A 230 -12.89 17.18 15.29
N ILE A 231 -13.66 17.41 14.22
CA ILE A 231 -13.86 18.76 13.68
C ILE A 231 -14.55 19.66 14.71
N LYS A 232 -15.46 19.15 15.53
CA LYS A 232 -16.09 19.90 16.61
C LYS A 232 -15.15 20.15 17.78
N GLU A 233 -14.35 19.17 18.17
CA GLU A 233 -13.38 19.31 19.27
C GLU A 233 -12.23 20.25 18.90
N TRP A 234 -11.81 20.30 17.63
CA TRP A 234 -10.73 21.19 17.19
C TRP A 234 -11.22 22.61 16.87
N ASP A 235 -12.52 22.88 17.00
CA ASP A 235 -13.13 24.20 16.71
C ASP A 235 -12.58 24.86 15.43
N MET A 236 -12.38 24.00 14.40
CA MET A 236 -11.86 24.41 13.09
C MET A 236 -12.81 25.37 12.35
N THR A 237 -13.94 25.69 12.94
CA THR A 237 -14.92 26.62 12.39
C THR A 237 -14.44 28.08 12.42
N GLU A 238 -13.49 28.44 13.28
CA GLU A 238 -12.94 29.80 13.32
C GLU A 238 -11.89 30.09 12.22
N GLY A 239 -11.34 29.05 11.57
CA GLY A 239 -10.30 29.19 10.54
C GLY A 239 -10.79 29.00 9.08
N LEU A 240 -12.03 28.58 8.85
CA LEU A 240 -12.58 28.27 7.52
C LEU A 240 -13.76 29.18 7.12
N THR A 241 -13.79 30.41 7.57
CA THR A 241 -14.66 31.42 6.94
C THR A 241 -14.04 31.85 5.63
N PRO A 242 -14.80 31.81 4.50
CA PRO A 242 -14.34 32.18 3.18
C PRO A 242 -13.96 33.65 3.08
#